data_57c129d728500a48f5f7f988449ac4ad
#
_entry.id   57c129d728500a48f5f7f988449ac4ad
#
_cell.length_a   1.000
_cell.length_b   1.000
_cell.length_c   1.000
_cell.angle_alpha   90.00
_cell.angle_beta   90.00
_cell.angle_gamma   90.00
#
_symmetry.space_group_name_H-M   'P 1'
#
loop_
_entity.id
_entity.type
_entity.pdbx_description
1 polymer ?
#
loop_
_entity_poly.entity_id
_entity_poly.type
_entity_poly.pdbx_seq_one_letter_code
_entity_poly.pdbx_strand_id
1 'polypeptide(L)'
;MTLIAPSFAALRPALGAAARAGDLDYVEIVRNSGPVVMAVLLLLLSASIVSWAIIFKKWLRLRQAQVQSLEFLDAFWQSRRLDSIYQKAEALSASPVSQVFRAGYVELSKVTARKGGENESPLVDQMGGIENVERALKRAAMSEVTALEATIPFLGTTASAAPFIGLFGTVWGIMRAFNDIYQMGNANLATVAKPISEALIATAFGLFAAIPAVVFYNYFVSRIRVLDSEMTNFSNDFLNIVRRTFFA
;
A
#
# COMPACT_ATOMS: atom_id res chain seq x y z
N MET A 1 -20.71 -68.05 2.67
CA MET A 1 -20.74 -66.70 2.10
C MET A 1 -19.74 -65.86 2.93
N THR A 2 -18.47 -65.97 2.57
CA THR A 2 -17.33 -65.41 3.31
C THR A 2 -16.88 -64.12 2.62
N LEU A 3 -17.21 -62.98 3.18
CA LEU A 3 -16.77 -61.66 2.72
C LEU A 3 -15.28 -61.53 3.05
N ILE A 4 -14.43 -61.51 2.02
CA ILE A 4 -13.00 -61.19 2.11
C ILE A 4 -12.89 -59.69 2.25
N ALA A 5 -12.62 -59.18 3.47
CA ALA A 5 -12.24 -57.82 3.68
C ALA A 5 -10.81 -57.58 3.13
N PRO A 6 -10.56 -56.61 2.26
CA PRO A 6 -9.21 -56.33 1.79
C PRO A 6 -8.35 -55.83 2.96
N SER A 7 -7.20 -56.47 3.13
CA SER A 7 -6.24 -56.21 4.19
C SER A 7 -5.71 -54.76 4.08
N PHE A 8 -6.01 -53.93 5.09
CA PHE A 8 -5.50 -52.57 5.24
C PHE A 8 -3.95 -52.47 5.25
N ALA A 9 -3.26 -53.61 5.46
CA ALA A 9 -1.81 -53.68 5.42
C ALA A 9 -1.20 -53.53 4.01
N ALA A 10 -1.94 -53.84 2.96
CA ALA A 10 -1.46 -53.67 1.57
C ALA A 10 -1.62 -52.21 1.05
N LEU A 11 -2.43 -51.37 1.71
CA LEU A 11 -2.65 -49.98 1.30
C LEU A 11 -1.51 -49.02 1.76
N ARG A 12 -0.80 -49.38 2.82
CA ARG A 12 0.28 -48.55 3.38
C ARG A 12 1.48 -48.32 2.43
N PRO A 13 2.03 -49.36 1.77
CA PRO A 13 3.15 -49.14 0.83
C PRO A 13 2.71 -48.40 -0.44
N ALA A 14 1.46 -48.60 -0.90
CA ALA A 14 0.93 -47.92 -2.08
C ALA A 14 0.70 -46.40 -1.80
N LEU A 15 0.21 -46.02 -0.61
CA LEU A 15 0.10 -44.63 -0.18
C LEU A 15 1.47 -43.99 0.04
N GLY A 16 2.46 -44.71 0.58
CA GLY A 16 3.83 -44.23 0.76
C GLY A 16 4.59 -44.07 -0.58
N ALA A 17 4.31 -44.90 -1.59
CA ALA A 17 4.87 -44.78 -2.93
C ALA A 17 4.21 -43.65 -3.73
N ALA A 18 2.89 -43.46 -3.58
CA ALA A 18 2.18 -42.30 -4.16
C ALA A 18 2.62 -40.97 -3.57
N ALA A 19 2.91 -40.92 -2.26
CA ALA A 19 3.45 -39.71 -1.59
C ALA A 19 4.87 -39.39 -2.04
N ARG A 20 5.69 -40.38 -2.42
CA ARG A 20 7.05 -40.14 -2.94
C ARG A 20 7.09 -39.83 -4.43
N ALA A 21 6.09 -40.26 -5.21
CA ALA A 21 5.95 -39.90 -6.63
C ALA A 21 5.41 -38.45 -6.84
N GLY A 22 5.02 -37.78 -5.78
CA GLY A 22 4.41 -36.47 -5.82
C GLY A 22 5.27 -35.31 -5.29
N ASP A 23 6.55 -35.53 -4.97
CA ASP A 23 7.48 -34.42 -4.72
C ASP A 23 7.82 -33.77 -6.08
N LEU A 24 6.87 -32.92 -6.53
CA LEU A 24 7.15 -31.96 -7.59
C LEU A 24 8.21 -31.01 -7.00
N ASP A 25 9.46 -31.22 -7.41
CA ASP A 25 10.52 -30.30 -7.04
C ASP A 25 10.28 -28.98 -7.78
N TYR A 26 9.44 -28.11 -7.16
CA TYR A 26 9.06 -26.82 -7.71
C TYR A 26 10.29 -25.98 -8.06
N VAL A 27 11.40 -26.16 -7.33
CA VAL A 27 12.65 -25.46 -7.56
C VAL A 27 13.29 -25.96 -8.85
N GLU A 28 13.27 -27.28 -9.11
CA GLU A 28 13.79 -27.86 -10.33
C GLU A 28 12.95 -27.49 -11.54
N ILE A 29 11.61 -27.46 -11.38
CA ILE A 29 10.68 -27.04 -12.44
C ILE A 29 10.95 -25.58 -12.82
N VAL A 30 11.06 -24.66 -11.83
CA VAL A 30 11.37 -23.25 -12.06
C VAL A 30 12.74 -23.06 -12.70
N ARG A 31 13.76 -23.80 -12.25
CA ARG A 31 15.12 -23.66 -12.77
C ARG A 31 15.28 -24.14 -14.22
N ASN A 32 14.48 -25.12 -14.64
CA ASN A 32 14.49 -25.68 -15.99
C ASN A 32 13.45 -25.03 -16.93
N SER A 33 12.70 -24.02 -16.44
CA SER A 33 11.71 -23.28 -17.24
C SER A 33 12.40 -22.53 -18.39
N GLY A 34 11.69 -22.41 -19.52
CA GLY A 34 12.21 -21.64 -20.65
C GLY A 34 12.48 -20.16 -20.29
N PRO A 35 13.37 -19.48 -21.04
CA PRO A 35 13.86 -18.14 -20.66
C PRO A 35 12.76 -17.10 -20.48
N VAL A 36 11.66 -17.20 -21.23
CA VAL A 36 10.52 -16.27 -21.12
C VAL A 36 9.74 -16.51 -19.83
N VAL A 37 9.42 -17.78 -19.50
CA VAL A 37 8.71 -18.12 -18.26
C VAL A 37 9.55 -17.75 -17.05
N MET A 38 10.87 -18.00 -17.12
CA MET A 38 11.82 -17.59 -16.06
C MET A 38 11.82 -16.07 -15.86
N ALA A 39 11.84 -15.28 -16.95
CA ALA A 39 11.78 -13.82 -16.86
C ALA A 39 10.47 -13.34 -16.22
N VAL A 40 9.32 -13.96 -16.56
CA VAL A 40 8.02 -13.68 -15.95
C VAL A 40 8.05 -13.99 -14.45
N LEU A 41 8.56 -15.14 -14.05
CA LEU A 41 8.65 -15.53 -12.63
C LEU A 41 9.55 -14.58 -11.84
N LEU A 42 10.71 -14.21 -12.36
CA LEU A 42 11.63 -13.25 -11.71
C LEU A 42 11.00 -11.87 -11.57
N LEU A 43 10.27 -11.39 -12.59
CA LEU A 43 9.55 -10.13 -12.54
C LEU A 43 8.44 -10.17 -11.48
N LEU A 44 7.63 -11.23 -11.43
CA LEU A 44 6.57 -11.38 -10.43
C LEU A 44 7.12 -11.51 -9.01
N LEU A 45 8.21 -12.25 -8.83
CA LEU A 45 8.88 -12.39 -7.55
C LEU A 45 9.44 -11.04 -7.06
N SER A 46 10.11 -10.29 -7.93
CA SER A 46 10.63 -8.97 -7.60
C SER A 46 9.51 -7.99 -7.25
N ALA A 47 8.42 -7.98 -8.02
CA ALA A 47 7.23 -7.16 -7.72
C ALA A 47 6.59 -7.54 -6.38
N SER A 48 6.54 -8.83 -6.05
CA SER A 48 6.04 -9.33 -4.77
C SER A 48 6.92 -8.85 -3.60
N ILE A 49 8.24 -9.00 -3.70
CA ILE A 49 9.18 -8.55 -2.65
C ILE A 49 9.06 -7.05 -2.42
N VAL A 50 9.04 -6.23 -3.48
CA VAL A 50 8.88 -4.78 -3.38
C VAL A 50 7.51 -4.43 -2.78
N SER A 51 6.44 -5.13 -3.17
CA SER A 51 5.10 -4.92 -2.60
C SER A 51 5.09 -5.18 -1.09
N TRP A 52 5.67 -6.27 -0.62
CA TRP A 52 5.76 -6.57 0.82
C TRP A 52 6.60 -5.53 1.58
N ALA A 53 7.70 -5.06 1.01
CA ALA A 53 8.51 -3.99 1.61
C ALA A 53 7.72 -2.68 1.75
N ILE A 54 6.94 -2.30 0.72
CA ILE A 54 6.06 -1.13 0.75
C ILE A 54 4.95 -1.32 1.78
N ILE A 55 4.30 -2.50 1.82
CA ILE A 55 3.22 -2.82 2.76
C ILE A 55 3.70 -2.63 4.19
N PHE A 56 4.84 -3.24 4.55
CA PHE A 56 5.37 -3.16 5.90
C PHE A 56 5.74 -1.73 6.32
N LYS A 57 6.50 -1.02 5.46
CA LYS A 57 6.89 0.38 5.71
C LYS A 57 5.68 1.30 5.83
N LYS A 58 4.70 1.15 4.94
CA LYS A 58 3.50 1.99 4.93
C LYS A 58 2.59 1.71 6.12
N TRP A 59 2.44 0.45 6.49
CA TRP A 59 1.65 0.06 7.66
C TRP A 59 2.18 0.68 8.96
N LEU A 60 3.51 0.61 9.18
CA LEU A 60 4.14 1.26 10.32
C LEU A 60 3.95 2.78 10.31
N ARG A 61 4.16 3.42 9.15
CA ARG A 61 4.00 4.88 9.01
C ARG A 61 2.57 5.33 9.30
N LEU A 62 1.57 4.67 8.73
CA LEU A 62 0.16 5.03 8.95
C LEU A 62 -0.28 4.78 10.39
N ARG A 63 0.21 3.71 11.02
CA ARG A 63 -0.05 3.45 12.43
C ARG A 63 0.52 4.56 13.32
N GLN A 64 1.75 4.98 13.09
CA GLN A 64 2.37 6.10 13.82
C GLN A 64 1.64 7.41 13.56
N ALA A 65 1.28 7.71 12.31
CA ALA A 65 0.53 8.90 11.94
C ALA A 65 -0.80 8.97 12.71
N GLN A 66 -1.54 7.88 12.78
CA GLN A 66 -2.83 7.83 13.48
C GLN A 66 -2.68 7.99 14.99
N VAL A 67 -1.74 7.26 15.62
CA VAL A 67 -1.52 7.35 17.07
C VAL A 67 -1.09 8.76 17.47
N GLN A 68 -0.12 9.34 16.76
CA GLN A 68 0.35 10.69 17.06
C GLN A 68 -0.68 11.77 16.73
N SER A 69 -1.56 11.56 15.74
CA SER A 69 -2.65 12.51 15.45
C SER A 69 -3.68 12.55 16.57
N LEU A 70 -4.06 11.40 17.11
CA LEU A 70 -4.95 11.34 18.27
C LEU A 70 -4.32 12.03 19.50
N GLU A 71 -3.07 11.71 19.79
CA GLU A 71 -2.33 12.37 20.90
C GLU A 71 -2.23 13.89 20.72
N PHE A 72 -2.00 14.35 19.50
CA PHE A 72 -1.95 15.78 19.19
C PHE A 72 -3.32 16.44 19.38
N LEU A 73 -4.41 15.82 18.86
CA LEU A 73 -5.76 16.36 19.00
C LEU A 73 -6.18 16.46 20.47
N ASP A 74 -5.90 15.43 21.28
CA ASP A 74 -6.18 15.47 22.72
C ASP A 74 -5.43 16.62 23.41
N ALA A 75 -4.15 16.80 23.08
CA ALA A 75 -3.37 17.89 23.62
C ALA A 75 -3.87 19.27 23.16
N PHE A 76 -4.28 19.40 21.92
CA PHE A 76 -4.83 20.62 21.36
C PHE A 76 -6.07 21.08 22.11
N TRP A 77 -7.03 20.18 22.34
CA TRP A 77 -8.28 20.50 23.01
C TRP A 77 -8.15 20.74 24.52
N GLN A 78 -7.10 20.20 25.16
CA GLN A 78 -6.84 20.41 26.60
C GLN A 78 -6.06 21.68 26.88
N SER A 79 -5.30 22.19 25.90
CA SER A 79 -4.43 23.36 26.11
C SER A 79 -5.13 24.67 25.77
N ARG A 80 -4.83 25.70 26.58
CA ARG A 80 -5.30 27.08 26.33
C ARG A 80 -4.24 27.98 25.67
N ARG A 81 -3.01 27.48 25.46
CA ARG A 81 -1.87 28.26 24.94
C ARG A 81 -1.34 27.65 23.66
N LEU A 82 -1.41 28.39 22.56
CA LEU A 82 -0.95 27.94 21.25
C LEU A 82 0.56 27.66 21.22
N ASP A 83 1.39 28.39 22.00
CA ASP A 83 2.84 28.19 22.04
C ASP A 83 3.21 26.80 22.60
N SER A 84 2.52 26.37 23.66
CA SER A 84 2.75 25.04 24.25
C SER A 84 2.30 23.90 23.32
N ILE A 85 1.24 24.13 22.54
CA ILE A 85 0.76 23.19 21.52
C ILE A 85 1.78 23.11 20.38
N TYR A 86 2.40 24.23 19.99
CA TYR A 86 3.42 24.24 18.95
C TYR A 86 4.64 23.39 19.31
N GLN A 87 5.14 23.48 20.53
CA GLN A 87 6.23 22.63 21.02
C GLN A 87 5.84 21.14 21.00
N LYS A 88 4.61 20.83 21.40
CA LYS A 88 4.11 19.44 21.34
C LYS A 88 3.95 18.95 19.90
N ALA A 89 3.53 19.81 18.99
CA ALA A 89 3.44 19.49 17.56
C ALA A 89 4.82 19.19 16.93
N GLU A 90 5.90 19.82 17.41
CA GLU A 90 7.27 19.51 16.98
C GLU A 90 7.70 18.10 17.41
N ALA A 91 7.31 17.68 18.62
CA ALA A 91 7.61 16.33 19.12
C ALA A 91 6.84 15.24 18.36
N LEU A 92 5.61 15.55 17.88
CA LEU A 92 4.73 14.61 17.18
C LEU A 92 4.88 14.72 15.64
N SER A 93 6.10 14.63 15.16
CA SER A 93 6.43 14.87 13.74
C SER A 93 5.81 13.90 12.74
N ALA A 94 5.40 12.70 13.16
CA ALA A 94 4.72 11.72 12.31
C ALA A 94 3.21 11.97 12.20
N SER A 95 2.63 12.89 12.98
CA SER A 95 1.23 13.27 12.89
C SER A 95 1.00 14.26 11.74
N PRO A 96 0.19 13.92 10.73
CA PRO A 96 -0.19 14.84 9.67
C PRO A 96 -0.95 16.07 10.20
N VAL A 97 -1.82 15.86 11.20
CA VAL A 97 -2.60 16.95 11.83
C VAL A 97 -1.68 17.96 12.52
N SER A 98 -0.62 17.49 13.20
CA SER A 98 0.37 18.37 13.83
C SER A 98 1.15 19.21 12.80
N GLN A 99 1.47 18.63 11.63
CA GLN A 99 2.15 19.35 10.55
C GLN A 99 1.25 20.44 9.95
N VAL A 100 -0.04 20.13 9.76
CA VAL A 100 -1.04 21.11 9.31
C VAL A 100 -1.17 22.24 10.33
N PHE A 101 -1.27 21.92 11.63
CA PHE A 101 -1.28 22.94 12.69
C PHE A 101 -0.03 23.84 12.65
N ARG A 102 1.16 23.24 12.56
CA ARG A 102 2.43 24.02 12.50
C ARG A 102 2.44 25.00 11.34
N ALA A 103 2.00 24.56 10.14
CA ALA A 103 1.92 25.45 8.99
C ALA A 103 0.95 26.62 9.21
N GLY A 104 -0.23 26.33 9.76
CA GLY A 104 -1.23 27.35 10.10
C GLY A 104 -0.74 28.32 11.19
N TYR A 105 -0.10 27.80 12.24
CA TYR A 105 0.44 28.61 13.34
C TYR A 105 1.56 29.56 12.87
N VAL A 106 2.49 29.07 12.05
CA VAL A 106 3.58 29.90 11.49
C VAL A 106 3.00 31.04 10.64
N GLU A 107 1.96 30.77 9.84
CA GLU A 107 1.33 31.82 9.05
C GLU A 107 0.53 32.81 9.93
N LEU A 108 -0.18 32.30 10.94
CA LEU A 108 -0.87 33.14 11.92
C LEU A 108 0.11 34.09 12.64
N SER A 109 1.27 33.57 13.07
CA SER A 109 2.29 34.38 13.75
C SER A 109 2.85 35.52 12.87
N LYS A 110 3.00 35.26 11.54
CA LYS A 110 3.40 36.33 10.59
C LYS A 110 2.33 37.41 10.44
N VAL A 111 1.06 36.97 10.32
CA VAL A 111 -0.08 37.90 10.20
C VAL A 111 -0.21 38.78 11.47
N THR A 112 -0.07 38.18 12.66
CA THR A 112 -0.14 38.92 13.92
C THR A 112 1.06 39.86 14.14
N ALA A 113 2.25 39.45 13.70
CA ALA A 113 3.44 40.30 13.75
C ALA A 113 3.34 41.56 12.83
N ARG A 114 2.68 41.45 11.67
CA ARG A 114 2.44 42.60 10.77
C ARG A 114 1.42 43.59 11.30
N LYS A 115 0.44 43.16 12.09
CA LYS A 115 -0.53 44.07 12.73
C LYS A 115 0.09 45.14 13.69
N GLY A 116 1.36 44.99 14.04
CA GLY A 116 2.09 45.99 14.87
C GLY A 116 2.68 47.16 14.09
N GLY A 117 2.55 47.24 12.75
CA GLY A 117 3.04 48.33 11.90
C GLY A 117 1.90 49.25 11.44
N GLU A 118 2.02 50.53 11.79
CA GLU A 118 1.08 51.61 11.41
C GLU A 118 1.09 51.80 9.87
N ASN A 119 0.02 51.46 9.14
CA ASN A 119 -0.37 52.14 7.90
C ASN A 119 -1.19 51.30 6.88
N GLU A 120 -2.14 50.43 7.27
CA GLU A 120 -3.09 49.87 6.30
C GLU A 120 -4.52 49.72 6.89
N SER A 121 -5.54 49.81 6.02
CA SER A 121 -6.95 49.75 6.40
C SER A 121 -7.29 48.46 7.14
N PRO A 122 -7.78 48.52 8.40
CA PRO A 122 -7.86 47.37 9.30
C PRO A 122 -8.67 46.16 8.76
N LEU A 123 -9.68 46.42 7.94
CA LEU A 123 -10.60 45.39 7.45
C LEU A 123 -10.05 44.54 6.27
N VAL A 124 -9.31 45.18 5.34
CA VAL A 124 -8.75 44.49 4.16
C VAL A 124 -7.59 43.60 4.58
N ASP A 125 -6.79 44.06 5.53
CA ASP A 125 -5.64 43.32 6.07
C ASP A 125 -6.08 42.12 6.94
N GLN A 126 -7.18 42.28 7.67
CA GLN A 126 -7.77 41.20 8.47
C GLN A 126 -8.35 40.06 7.60
N MET A 127 -9.07 40.38 6.54
CA MET A 127 -9.60 39.34 5.60
C MET A 127 -8.48 38.63 4.86
N GLY A 128 -7.46 39.36 4.39
CA GLY A 128 -6.27 38.79 3.75
C GLY A 128 -5.46 37.89 4.68
N GLY A 129 -5.37 38.24 5.96
CA GLY A 129 -4.66 37.45 6.97
C GLY A 129 -5.29 36.08 7.21
N ILE A 130 -6.62 36.02 7.39
CA ILE A 130 -7.35 34.76 7.58
C ILE A 130 -7.24 33.87 6.33
N GLU A 131 -7.36 34.47 5.15
CA GLU A 131 -7.25 33.76 3.88
C GLU A 131 -5.85 33.14 3.68
N ASN A 132 -4.80 33.84 4.10
CA ASN A 132 -3.44 33.33 4.07
C ASN A 132 -3.25 32.11 5.00
N VAL A 133 -3.82 32.15 6.22
CA VAL A 133 -3.80 31.01 7.15
C VAL A 133 -4.56 29.83 6.55
N GLU A 134 -5.75 30.05 5.97
CA GLU A 134 -6.52 29.01 5.31
C GLU A 134 -5.75 28.35 4.16
N ARG A 135 -5.13 29.17 3.31
CA ARG A 135 -4.28 28.66 2.21
C ARG A 135 -3.08 27.86 2.71
N ALA A 136 -2.48 28.28 3.83
CA ALA A 136 -1.35 27.56 4.44
C ALA A 136 -1.79 26.19 4.97
N LEU A 137 -2.92 26.12 5.68
CA LEU A 137 -3.51 24.86 6.16
C LEU A 137 -3.83 23.91 5.00
N LYS A 138 -4.52 24.40 3.96
CA LYS A 138 -4.84 23.58 2.77
C LYS A 138 -3.60 23.04 2.07
N ARG A 139 -2.58 23.89 1.84
CA ARG A 139 -1.32 23.45 1.23
C ARG A 139 -0.62 22.39 2.08
N ALA A 140 -0.60 22.56 3.39
CA ALA A 140 0.01 21.58 4.29
C ALA A 140 -0.74 20.26 4.26
N ALA A 141 -2.09 20.27 4.33
CA ALA A 141 -2.91 19.07 4.25
C ALA A 141 -2.70 18.32 2.92
N MET A 142 -2.72 19.02 1.79
CA MET A 142 -2.45 18.42 0.47
C MET A 142 -1.03 17.82 0.39
N SER A 143 -0.04 18.49 0.96
CA SER A 143 1.34 17.99 1.02
C SER A 143 1.44 16.70 1.83
N GLU A 144 0.78 16.64 2.99
CA GLU A 144 0.75 15.45 3.85
C GLU A 144 0.03 14.28 3.17
N VAL A 145 -1.13 14.52 2.53
CA VAL A 145 -1.83 13.49 1.75
C VAL A 145 -0.92 12.95 0.65
N THR A 146 -0.28 13.81 -0.13
CA THR A 146 0.65 13.40 -1.19
C THR A 146 1.81 12.55 -0.62
N ALA A 147 2.36 12.92 0.53
CA ALA A 147 3.42 12.17 1.20
C ALA A 147 2.93 10.81 1.73
N LEU A 148 1.67 10.74 2.18
CA LEU A 148 1.04 9.50 2.62
C LEU A 148 0.68 8.59 1.44
N GLU A 149 0.30 9.11 0.29
CA GLU A 149 -0.01 8.35 -0.93
C GLU A 149 1.23 7.87 -1.69
N ALA A 150 2.38 8.49 -1.48
CA ALA A 150 3.63 8.09 -2.13
C ALA A 150 3.85 6.58 -2.00
N THR A 151 4.23 5.90 -3.09
CA THR A 151 4.45 4.45 -3.20
C THR A 151 3.18 3.57 -3.28
N ILE A 152 1.99 4.06 -2.89
CA ILE A 152 0.74 3.30 -3.01
C ILE A 152 0.39 2.96 -4.46
N PRO A 153 0.61 3.84 -5.46
CA PRO A 153 0.36 3.52 -6.86
C PRO A 153 1.09 2.26 -7.35
N PHE A 154 2.26 1.95 -6.79
CA PHE A 154 2.97 0.70 -7.10
C PHE A 154 2.16 -0.54 -6.72
N LEU A 155 1.52 -0.54 -5.54
CA LEU A 155 0.64 -1.64 -5.12
C LEU A 155 -0.57 -1.77 -6.04
N GLY A 156 -1.18 -0.65 -6.46
CA GLY A 156 -2.29 -0.63 -7.43
C GLY A 156 -1.88 -1.20 -8.78
N THR A 157 -0.69 -0.84 -9.28
CA THR A 157 -0.14 -1.38 -10.53
C THR A 157 0.15 -2.87 -10.41
N THR A 158 0.79 -3.32 -9.31
CA THR A 158 1.05 -4.75 -9.08
C THR A 158 -0.26 -5.53 -8.98
N ALA A 159 -1.25 -5.02 -8.25
CA ALA A 159 -2.57 -5.64 -8.10
C ALA A 159 -3.28 -5.87 -9.44
N SER A 160 -3.18 -4.90 -10.36
CA SER A 160 -3.84 -4.97 -11.67
C SER A 160 -3.01 -5.70 -12.73
N ALA A 161 -1.69 -5.54 -12.74
CA ALA A 161 -0.83 -6.08 -13.79
C ALA A 161 -0.34 -7.52 -13.53
N ALA A 162 -0.06 -7.87 -12.26
CA ALA A 162 0.54 -9.17 -11.94
C ALA A 162 -0.30 -10.38 -12.40
N PRO A 163 -1.66 -10.42 -12.31
CA PRO A 163 -2.45 -11.50 -12.83
C PRO A 163 -2.29 -11.68 -14.34
N PHE A 164 -2.23 -10.57 -15.09
CA PHE A 164 -2.07 -10.60 -16.54
C PHE A 164 -0.66 -11.05 -16.97
N ILE A 165 0.35 -10.65 -16.20
CA ILE A 165 1.73 -11.10 -16.40
C ILE A 165 1.82 -12.63 -16.15
N GLY A 166 1.15 -13.13 -15.10
CA GLY A 166 1.03 -14.57 -14.84
C GLY A 166 0.30 -15.31 -15.97
N LEU A 167 -0.82 -14.74 -16.44
CA LEU A 167 -1.57 -15.27 -17.57
C LEU A 167 -0.73 -15.32 -18.86
N PHE A 168 0.04 -14.27 -19.12
CA PHE A 168 0.98 -14.27 -20.24
C PHE A 168 1.97 -15.44 -20.14
N GLY A 169 2.49 -15.72 -18.93
CA GLY A 169 3.34 -16.88 -18.70
C GLY A 169 2.67 -18.21 -19.06
N THR A 170 1.38 -18.39 -18.72
CA THR A 170 0.63 -19.61 -19.12
C THR A 170 0.42 -19.72 -20.61
N VAL A 171 0.00 -18.64 -21.27
CA VAL A 171 -0.21 -18.64 -22.73
C VAL A 171 1.09 -18.99 -23.46
N TRP A 172 2.20 -18.40 -23.04
CA TRP A 172 3.52 -18.67 -23.60
C TRP A 172 3.95 -20.14 -23.40
N GLY A 173 3.78 -20.67 -22.18
CA GLY A 173 4.16 -22.05 -21.87
C GLY A 173 3.32 -23.08 -22.63
N ILE A 174 2.02 -22.86 -22.76
CA ILE A 174 1.12 -23.75 -23.55
C ILE A 174 1.49 -23.67 -25.03
N MET A 175 1.76 -22.44 -25.55
CA MET A 175 2.20 -22.29 -26.94
C MET A 175 3.48 -23.08 -27.22
N ARG A 176 4.43 -23.04 -26.28
CA ARG A 176 5.67 -23.82 -26.36
C ARG A 176 5.41 -25.31 -26.33
N ALA A 177 4.51 -25.82 -25.47
CA ALA A 177 4.14 -27.19 -25.38
C ALA A 177 3.58 -27.72 -26.72
N PHE A 178 2.73 -26.95 -27.40
CA PHE A 178 2.21 -27.30 -28.72
C PHE A 178 3.29 -27.28 -29.80
N ASN A 179 4.21 -26.34 -29.75
CA ASN A 179 5.34 -26.30 -30.68
C ASN A 179 6.25 -27.52 -30.52
N ASP A 180 6.48 -27.98 -29.29
CA ASP A 180 7.26 -29.20 -29.03
C ASP A 180 6.58 -30.47 -29.58
N ILE A 181 5.25 -30.60 -29.47
CA ILE A 181 4.46 -31.67 -30.12
C ILE A 181 4.65 -31.62 -31.64
N TYR A 182 4.53 -30.42 -32.21
CA TYR A 182 4.65 -30.27 -33.68
C TYR A 182 6.03 -30.72 -34.17
N GLN A 183 7.10 -30.33 -33.47
CA GLN A 183 8.48 -30.69 -33.85
C GLN A 183 8.77 -32.22 -33.69
N MET A 184 8.23 -32.84 -32.64
CA MET A 184 8.46 -34.25 -32.34
C MET A 184 7.57 -35.20 -33.14
N GLY A 185 6.52 -34.68 -33.77
CA GLY A 185 5.54 -35.48 -34.52
C GLY A 185 4.78 -36.53 -33.69
N ASN A 186 4.87 -36.43 -32.34
CA ASN A 186 4.28 -37.39 -31.42
C ASN A 186 3.61 -36.67 -30.24
N ALA A 187 2.30 -36.84 -30.08
CA ALA A 187 1.52 -36.25 -28.99
C ALA A 187 1.56 -37.17 -27.75
N ASN A 188 2.68 -37.20 -27.03
CA ASN A 188 2.79 -37.91 -25.77
C ASN A 188 2.49 -36.95 -24.60
N LEU A 189 1.63 -37.36 -23.65
CA LEU A 189 1.31 -36.62 -22.44
C LEU A 189 2.54 -36.25 -21.64
N ALA A 190 3.55 -37.11 -21.58
CA ALA A 190 4.80 -36.84 -20.87
C ALA A 190 5.58 -35.63 -21.44
N THR A 191 5.47 -35.36 -22.74
CA THR A 191 6.14 -34.27 -23.43
C THR A 191 5.53 -32.91 -23.06
N VAL A 192 4.21 -32.86 -22.84
CA VAL A 192 3.49 -31.59 -22.58
C VAL A 192 3.25 -31.31 -21.11
N ALA A 193 3.28 -32.31 -20.24
CA ALA A 193 2.99 -32.18 -18.83
C ALA A 193 3.92 -31.16 -18.13
N LYS A 194 5.22 -31.21 -18.42
CA LYS A 194 6.22 -30.34 -17.84
C LYS A 194 6.02 -28.87 -18.25
N PRO A 195 5.98 -28.50 -19.56
CA PRO A 195 5.76 -27.12 -19.98
C PRO A 195 4.43 -26.54 -19.47
N ILE A 196 3.36 -27.33 -19.41
CA ILE A 196 2.06 -26.92 -18.91
C ILE A 196 2.14 -26.66 -17.39
N SER A 197 2.81 -27.52 -16.62
CA SER A 197 3.00 -27.31 -15.18
C SER A 197 3.79 -26.03 -14.89
N GLU A 198 4.86 -25.78 -15.64
CA GLU A 198 5.65 -24.53 -15.54
C GLU A 198 4.78 -23.30 -15.82
N ALA A 199 3.93 -23.39 -16.86
CA ALA A 199 3.00 -22.32 -17.20
C ALA A 199 2.01 -22.03 -16.07
N LEU A 200 1.38 -23.04 -15.49
CA LEU A 200 0.42 -22.86 -14.38
C LEU A 200 1.05 -22.24 -13.14
N ILE A 201 2.32 -22.57 -12.85
CA ILE A 201 3.07 -21.95 -11.76
C ILE A 201 3.19 -20.43 -11.98
N ALA A 202 3.43 -19.97 -13.21
CA ALA A 202 3.52 -18.54 -13.49
C ALA A 202 2.22 -17.77 -13.13
N THR A 203 1.05 -18.37 -13.45
CA THR A 203 -0.23 -17.75 -13.03
C THR A 203 -0.42 -17.78 -11.52
N ALA A 204 -0.05 -18.87 -10.85
CA ALA A 204 -0.11 -18.94 -9.38
C ALA A 204 0.75 -17.85 -8.72
N PHE A 205 1.97 -17.60 -9.21
CA PHE A 205 2.82 -16.51 -8.74
C PHE A 205 2.24 -15.12 -9.04
N GLY A 206 1.60 -14.94 -10.20
CA GLY A 206 0.89 -13.72 -10.55
C GLY A 206 -0.21 -13.38 -9.55
N LEU A 207 -1.03 -14.37 -9.20
CA LEU A 207 -2.09 -14.23 -8.21
C LEU A 207 -1.52 -14.02 -6.79
N PHE A 208 -0.46 -14.75 -6.43
CA PHE A 208 0.20 -14.61 -5.13
C PHE A 208 0.77 -13.19 -4.91
N ALA A 209 1.29 -12.57 -5.95
CA ALA A 209 1.76 -11.18 -5.89
C ALA A 209 0.59 -10.17 -5.87
N ALA A 210 -0.47 -10.42 -6.63
CA ALA A 210 -1.59 -9.49 -6.80
C ALA A 210 -2.51 -9.41 -5.57
N ILE A 211 -2.83 -10.54 -4.94
CA ILE A 211 -3.82 -10.60 -3.86
C ILE A 211 -3.41 -9.74 -2.66
N PRO A 212 -2.20 -9.87 -2.08
CA PRO A 212 -1.77 -8.96 -1.02
C PRO A 212 -1.72 -7.51 -1.47
N ALA A 213 -1.26 -7.25 -2.69
CA ALA A 213 -1.14 -5.90 -3.22
C ALA A 213 -2.49 -5.18 -3.29
N VAL A 214 -3.57 -5.83 -3.78
CA VAL A 214 -4.91 -5.22 -3.84
C VAL A 214 -5.51 -5.01 -2.46
N VAL A 215 -5.36 -5.98 -1.56
CA VAL A 215 -5.91 -5.90 -0.19
C VAL A 215 -5.29 -4.70 0.55
N PHE A 216 -3.96 -4.60 0.54
CA PHE A 216 -3.27 -3.51 1.24
C PHE A 216 -3.39 -2.17 0.52
N TYR A 217 -3.49 -2.14 -0.81
CA TYR A 217 -3.82 -0.93 -1.55
C TYR A 217 -5.13 -0.32 -1.04
N ASN A 218 -6.20 -1.11 -1.03
CA ASN A 218 -7.52 -0.64 -0.58
C ASN A 218 -7.51 -0.23 0.90
N TYR A 219 -6.82 -0.98 1.75
CA TYR A 219 -6.66 -0.66 3.16
C TYR A 219 -5.97 0.69 3.37
N PHE A 220 -4.84 0.93 2.68
CA PHE A 220 -4.08 2.17 2.83
C PHE A 220 -4.83 3.38 2.28
N VAL A 221 -5.46 3.25 1.11
CA VAL A 221 -6.30 4.34 0.54
C VAL A 221 -7.42 4.71 1.51
N SER A 222 -8.09 3.74 2.12
CA SER A 222 -9.13 3.99 3.11
C SER A 222 -8.59 4.72 4.34
N ARG A 223 -7.42 4.31 4.86
CA ARG A 223 -6.80 4.95 6.03
C ARG A 223 -6.32 6.37 5.75
N ILE A 224 -5.76 6.64 4.57
CA ILE A 224 -5.36 7.99 4.18
C ILE A 224 -6.57 8.90 4.05
N ARG A 225 -7.67 8.42 3.50
CA ARG A 225 -8.91 9.21 3.42
C ARG A 225 -9.44 9.61 4.81
N VAL A 226 -9.30 8.75 5.82
CA VAL A 226 -9.67 9.10 7.20
C VAL A 226 -8.76 10.22 7.73
N LEU A 227 -7.44 10.10 7.57
CA LEU A 227 -6.48 11.14 7.99
C LEU A 227 -6.70 12.48 7.25
N ASP A 228 -7.04 12.44 5.97
CA ASP A 228 -7.39 13.63 5.18
C ASP A 228 -8.63 14.34 5.74
N SER A 229 -9.67 13.57 6.08
CA SER A 229 -10.86 14.10 6.73
C SER A 229 -10.55 14.70 8.11
N GLU A 230 -9.68 14.07 8.90
CA GLU A 230 -9.25 14.58 10.20
C GLU A 230 -8.47 15.90 10.05
N MET A 231 -7.54 15.99 9.07
CA MET A 231 -6.82 17.24 8.78
C MET A 231 -7.76 18.35 8.32
N THR A 232 -8.76 18.03 7.50
CA THR A 232 -9.76 19.00 7.01
C THR A 232 -10.64 19.50 8.14
N ASN A 233 -11.16 18.63 8.99
CA ASN A 233 -11.98 19.01 10.16
C ASN A 233 -11.18 19.85 11.12
N PHE A 234 -9.96 19.43 11.46
CA PHE A 234 -9.06 20.19 12.30
C PHE A 234 -8.77 21.58 11.73
N SER A 235 -8.51 21.70 10.43
CA SER A 235 -8.26 22.99 9.76
C SER A 235 -9.43 23.94 9.90
N ASN A 236 -10.65 23.45 9.74
CA ASN A 236 -11.87 24.25 9.91
C ASN A 236 -12.05 24.72 11.38
N ASP A 237 -11.83 23.82 12.34
CA ASP A 237 -11.93 24.13 13.76
C ASP A 237 -10.88 25.16 14.17
N PHE A 238 -9.65 24.98 13.71
CA PHE A 238 -8.56 25.94 13.96
C PHE A 238 -8.85 27.32 13.37
N LEU A 239 -9.36 27.39 12.12
CA LEU A 239 -9.75 28.65 11.50
C LEU A 239 -10.88 29.34 12.29
N ASN A 240 -11.86 28.60 12.80
CA ASN A 240 -12.94 29.16 13.62
C ASN A 240 -12.39 29.74 14.94
N ILE A 241 -11.43 29.06 15.59
CA ILE A 241 -10.76 29.57 16.79
C ILE A 241 -9.98 30.85 16.46
N VAL A 242 -9.20 30.82 15.37
CA VAL A 242 -8.41 31.98 14.93
C VAL A 242 -9.31 33.20 14.64
N ARG A 243 -10.41 32.99 13.90
CA ARG A 243 -11.38 34.06 13.63
C ARG A 243 -11.91 34.68 14.90
N ARG A 244 -12.35 33.86 15.85
CA ARG A 244 -12.92 34.33 17.10
C ARG A 244 -11.93 35.01 18.04
N THR A 245 -10.63 34.58 18.04
CA THR A 245 -9.65 35.05 19.02
C THR A 245 -8.83 36.24 18.52
N PHE A 246 -8.55 36.30 17.22
CA PHE A 246 -7.61 37.26 16.65
C PHE A 246 -8.23 38.26 15.69
N PHE A 247 -9.49 37.99 15.26
CA PHE A 247 -10.16 38.81 14.23
C PHE A 247 -11.62 39.18 14.59
N ALA A 248 -12.09 38.85 15.79
CA ALA A 248 -13.39 39.29 16.31
C ALA A 248 -13.34 40.72 16.89
#